data_e06169b04f326a00b6bc7c22014e3fc6
#
_entry.id   e06169b04f326a00b6bc7c22014e3fc6
#
_cell.length_a   1.000
_cell.length_b   1.000
_cell.length_c   1.000
_cell.angle_alpha   90.00
_cell.angle_beta   90.00
_cell.angle_gamma   90.00
#
_symmetry.space_group_name_H-M   'P 1'
#
loop_
_entity.id
_entity.type
_entity.pdbx_description
1 polymer ?
#
loop_
_entity_poly.entity_id
_entity_poly.type
_entity_poly.pdbx_seq_one_letter_code
_entity_poly.pdbx_strand_id
1 'polypeptide(L)'
;MRQIEKPELISTIRDKKKVWLNIRESRLMYMFHRKLISIEEYEAGSRYRLMCELMGGGTGNVMKERVDGSSTDFITSSLGAALAVKDCDEEIGKLISETMKLFCWFNYGIIEIANLLSLSERKASNRVHEGLARLSIYYGYTKVHNTIRGQGTKNQRQKVPKVGS
;
A
#
# COMPACT_ATOMS: atom_id res chain seq x y z
N MET A 1 9.03 -29.49 -12.80
CA MET A 1 9.83 -28.41 -13.42
C MET A 1 9.12 -27.09 -13.26
N ARG A 2 9.66 -26.14 -12.51
CA ARG A 2 9.12 -24.78 -12.47
C ARG A 2 9.40 -24.16 -13.85
N GLN A 3 8.34 -23.83 -14.58
CA GLN A 3 8.49 -23.03 -15.78
C GLN A 3 9.03 -21.68 -15.36
N ILE A 4 10.23 -21.35 -15.82
CA ILE A 4 10.80 -20.02 -15.65
C ILE A 4 9.94 -19.09 -16.53
N GLU A 5 9.03 -18.36 -15.90
CA GLU A 5 8.21 -17.37 -16.61
C GLU A 5 9.13 -16.35 -17.26
N LYS A 6 8.93 -16.11 -18.55
CA LYS A 6 9.72 -15.10 -19.27
C LYS A 6 9.51 -13.73 -18.63
N PRO A 7 10.55 -12.93 -18.43
CA PRO A 7 10.43 -11.58 -17.90
C PRO A 7 9.54 -10.74 -18.81
N GLU A 8 8.60 -10.01 -18.20
CA GLU A 8 7.77 -9.02 -18.89
C GLU A 8 8.47 -7.68 -18.77
N LEU A 9 9.16 -7.27 -19.83
CA LEU A 9 9.94 -6.04 -19.87
C LEU A 9 9.10 -4.88 -20.40
N ILE A 10 9.12 -3.77 -19.69
CA ILE A 10 8.58 -2.50 -20.14
C ILE A 10 9.70 -1.48 -20.29
N SER A 11 9.58 -0.59 -21.25
CA SER A 11 10.50 0.52 -21.39
C SER A 11 9.96 1.75 -20.67
N THR A 12 10.78 2.35 -19.82
CA THR A 12 10.51 3.66 -19.23
C THR A 12 11.61 4.63 -19.64
N ILE A 13 11.26 5.92 -19.69
CA ILE A 13 12.26 6.97 -19.93
C ILE A 13 12.62 7.54 -18.57
N ARG A 14 13.86 7.27 -18.12
CA ARG A 14 14.42 7.85 -16.92
C ARG A 14 15.67 8.64 -17.30
N ASP A 15 15.74 9.91 -16.94
CA ASP A 15 16.88 10.78 -17.22
C ASP A 15 17.31 10.77 -18.70
N LYS A 16 16.34 10.83 -19.63
CA LYS A 16 16.55 10.74 -21.09
C LYS A 16 17.14 9.42 -21.60
N LYS A 17 17.27 8.40 -20.74
CA LYS A 17 17.69 7.05 -21.13
C LYS A 17 16.49 6.10 -21.09
N LYS A 18 16.41 5.25 -22.11
CA LYS A 18 15.42 4.19 -22.17
C LYS A 18 15.90 3.05 -21.26
N VAL A 19 15.14 2.78 -20.18
CA VAL A 19 15.41 1.70 -19.23
C VAL A 19 14.36 0.61 -19.36
N TRP A 20 14.79 -0.64 -19.42
CA TRP A 20 13.90 -1.78 -19.42
C TRP A 20 13.69 -2.26 -17.99
N LEU A 21 12.44 -2.33 -17.56
CA LEU A 21 12.05 -2.81 -16.25
C LEU A 21 11.27 -4.12 -16.40
N ASN A 22 11.63 -5.11 -15.58
CA ASN A 22 10.85 -6.33 -15.46
C ASN A 22 9.70 -6.11 -14.48
N ILE A 23 8.49 -5.90 -15.00
CA ILE A 23 7.30 -5.65 -14.17
C ILE A 23 6.87 -6.85 -13.34
N ARG A 24 7.35 -8.07 -13.67
CA ARG A 24 7.04 -9.28 -12.91
C ARG A 24 7.89 -9.44 -11.66
N GLU A 25 8.98 -8.70 -11.54
CA GLU A 25 9.82 -8.70 -10.33
C GLU A 25 9.12 -8.07 -9.13
N SER A 26 8.17 -7.14 -9.36
CA SER A 26 7.39 -6.51 -8.32
C SER A 26 5.90 -6.73 -8.55
N ARG A 27 5.23 -7.40 -7.61
CA ARG A 27 3.77 -7.60 -7.67
C ARG A 27 3.01 -6.28 -7.65
N LEU A 28 3.50 -5.30 -6.89
CA LEU A 28 2.94 -3.97 -6.83
C LEU A 28 3.04 -3.24 -8.19
N MET A 29 4.21 -3.30 -8.82
CA MET A 29 4.43 -2.71 -10.14
C MET A 29 3.58 -3.41 -11.22
N TYR A 30 3.47 -4.74 -11.15
CA TYR A 30 2.59 -5.50 -12.04
C TYR A 30 1.13 -5.04 -11.93
N MET A 31 0.59 -4.90 -10.72
CA MET A 31 -0.78 -4.43 -10.53
C MET A 31 -0.98 -3.01 -11.07
N PHE A 32 -0.02 -2.13 -10.88
CA PHE A 32 -0.09 -0.76 -11.40
C PHE A 32 -0.10 -0.73 -12.93
N HIS A 33 0.79 -1.46 -13.60
CA HIS A 33 0.82 -1.52 -15.06
C HIS A 33 -0.42 -2.16 -15.68
N ARG A 34 -1.03 -3.11 -14.98
CA ARG A 34 -2.32 -3.71 -15.36
C ARG A 34 -3.52 -2.82 -15.04
N LYS A 35 -3.30 -1.62 -14.48
CA LYS A 35 -4.34 -0.67 -14.05
C LYS A 35 -5.32 -1.27 -13.03
N LEU A 36 -4.85 -2.19 -12.20
CA LEU A 36 -5.61 -2.79 -11.12
C LEU A 36 -5.61 -1.94 -9.85
N ILE A 37 -4.64 -1.04 -9.74
CA ILE A 37 -4.50 -0.08 -8.64
C ILE A 37 -4.20 1.32 -9.20
N SER A 38 -4.52 2.34 -8.42
CA SER A 38 -4.24 3.73 -8.76
C SER A 38 -2.77 4.10 -8.55
N ILE A 39 -2.35 5.27 -9.03
CA ILE A 39 -0.99 5.77 -8.80
C ILE A 39 -0.75 6.07 -7.33
N GLU A 40 -1.75 6.58 -6.62
CA GLU A 40 -1.70 6.88 -5.19
C GLU A 40 -1.49 5.61 -4.37
N GLU A 41 -2.18 4.53 -4.73
CA GLU A 41 -2.03 3.22 -4.09
C GLU A 41 -0.65 2.60 -4.39
N TYR A 42 -0.15 2.77 -5.63
CA TYR A 42 1.19 2.33 -6.01
C TYR A 42 2.29 3.07 -5.23
N GLU A 43 2.20 4.40 -5.15
CA GLU A 43 3.15 5.22 -4.41
C GLU A 43 3.14 4.91 -2.91
N ALA A 44 1.95 4.72 -2.34
CA ALA A 44 1.78 4.34 -0.96
C ALA A 44 2.39 2.97 -0.63
N GLY A 45 2.12 1.97 -1.46
CA GLY A 45 2.69 0.64 -1.32
C GLY A 45 4.21 0.64 -1.48
N SER A 46 4.73 1.44 -2.42
CA SER A 46 6.18 1.60 -2.64
C SER A 46 6.87 2.26 -1.44
N ARG A 47 6.24 3.28 -0.85
CA ARG A 47 6.74 3.94 0.36
C ARG A 47 6.73 2.99 1.56
N TYR A 48 5.65 2.24 1.75
CA TYR A 48 5.56 1.25 2.81
C TYR A 48 6.64 0.18 2.68
N ARG A 49 6.86 -0.34 1.48
CA ARG A 49 7.96 -1.27 1.17
C ARG A 49 9.31 -0.71 1.58
N LEU A 50 9.61 0.53 1.16
CA LEU A 50 10.87 1.20 1.49
C LEU A 50 11.07 1.30 3.01
N MET A 51 10.03 1.65 3.78
CA MET A 51 10.11 1.71 5.24
C MET A 51 10.36 0.35 5.86
N CYS A 52 9.72 -0.71 5.36
CA CYS A 52 9.97 -2.08 5.81
C CYS A 52 11.41 -2.54 5.48
N GLU A 53 11.93 -2.20 4.32
CA GLU A 53 13.32 -2.50 3.92
C GLU A 53 14.33 -1.78 4.83
N LEU A 54 14.10 -0.51 5.15
CA LEU A 54 14.94 0.26 6.07
C LEU A 54 14.88 -0.29 7.49
N MET A 55 13.70 -0.68 7.97
CA MET A 55 13.51 -1.32 9.27
C MET A 55 14.26 -2.64 9.38
N GLY A 56 14.21 -3.47 8.33
CA GLY A 56 14.87 -4.78 8.27
C GLY A 56 16.39 -4.73 8.14
N GLY A 57 17.00 -3.56 8.14
CA GLY A 57 18.45 -3.40 7.95
C GLY A 57 18.90 -3.67 6.51
N GLY A 58 18.00 -3.39 5.57
CA GLY A 58 18.06 -3.66 4.13
C GLY A 58 19.41 -3.97 3.53
N THR A 59 19.60 -5.20 3.09
CA THR A 59 20.72 -5.63 2.23
C THR A 59 20.52 -5.19 0.77
N GLY A 60 19.55 -4.33 0.51
CA GLY A 60 19.25 -3.82 -0.82
C GLY A 60 20.27 -2.78 -1.27
N ASN A 61 20.57 -2.78 -2.55
CA ASN A 61 21.52 -1.92 -3.28
C ASN A 61 21.41 -0.39 -3.04
N VAL A 62 20.47 0.06 -2.24
CA VAL A 62 20.27 1.48 -1.89
C VAL A 62 21.41 2.02 -1.01
N MET A 63 22.20 1.14 -0.37
CA MET A 63 23.25 1.53 0.55
C MET A 63 24.65 1.61 -0.07
N LYS A 64 24.84 1.26 -1.34
CA LYS A 64 26.18 1.32 -1.96
C LYS A 64 26.69 2.72 -2.30
N GLU A 65 25.85 3.75 -2.23
CA GLU A 65 26.25 5.13 -2.55
C GLU A 65 26.52 6.03 -1.33
N ARG A 66 26.38 5.53 -0.10
CA ARG A 66 26.72 6.30 1.11
C ARG A 66 27.91 5.68 1.83
N VAL A 67 29.10 5.98 1.35
CA VAL A 67 30.37 5.50 1.93
C VAL A 67 30.78 6.26 3.18
N ASP A 68 30.15 7.42 3.49
CA ASP A 68 30.56 8.32 4.59
C ASP A 68 29.51 8.54 5.68
N GLY A 69 28.49 7.70 5.78
CA GLY A 69 27.50 7.75 6.88
C GLY A 69 28.02 7.03 8.12
N SER A 70 28.13 7.72 9.24
CA SER A 70 28.45 7.14 10.54
C SER A 70 27.43 6.00 10.85
N SER A 71 27.88 4.94 11.51
CA SER A 71 27.03 3.81 11.92
C SER A 71 25.83 4.26 12.78
N THR A 72 25.94 5.39 13.43
CA THR A 72 24.90 6.03 14.24
C THR A 72 23.72 6.51 13.36
N ASP A 73 23.98 7.11 12.19
CA ASP A 73 22.93 7.60 11.29
C ASP A 73 22.11 6.44 10.70
N PHE A 74 22.75 5.31 10.46
CA PHE A 74 22.08 4.09 10.01
C PHE A 74 21.14 3.52 11.06
N ILE A 75 21.62 3.39 12.31
CA ILE A 75 20.78 2.88 13.41
C ILE A 75 19.60 3.82 13.67
N THR A 76 19.82 5.13 13.64
CA THR A 76 18.79 6.16 13.83
C THR A 76 17.73 6.08 12.71
N SER A 77 18.16 5.91 11.45
CA SER A 77 17.21 5.80 10.34
C SER A 77 16.43 4.48 10.35
N SER A 78 17.07 3.37 10.75
CA SER A 78 16.40 2.08 10.91
C SER A 78 15.38 2.08 12.05
N LEU A 79 15.72 2.69 13.18
CA LEU A 79 14.77 2.83 14.30
C LEU A 79 13.61 3.75 13.94
N GLY A 80 13.87 4.87 13.26
CA GLY A 80 12.83 5.77 12.76
C GLY A 80 11.88 5.07 11.79
N ALA A 81 12.43 4.25 10.87
CA ALA A 81 11.63 3.44 9.97
C ALA A 81 10.78 2.39 10.71
N ALA A 82 11.33 1.74 11.74
CA ALA A 82 10.61 0.77 12.55
C ALA A 82 9.42 1.40 13.29
N LEU A 83 9.61 2.59 13.85
CA LEU A 83 8.52 3.35 14.48
C LEU A 83 7.45 3.76 13.46
N ALA A 84 7.86 4.28 12.31
CA ALA A 84 6.93 4.67 11.24
C ALA A 84 6.12 3.48 10.70
N VAL A 85 6.74 2.30 10.55
CA VAL A 85 6.02 1.07 10.17
C VAL A 85 5.05 0.65 11.25
N LYS A 86 5.45 0.72 12.53
CA LYS A 86 4.59 0.38 13.66
C LYS A 86 3.35 1.28 13.70
N ASP A 87 3.53 2.59 13.62
CA ASP A 87 2.42 3.56 13.63
C ASP A 87 1.47 3.32 12.45
N CYS A 88 2.04 3.06 11.26
CA CYS A 88 1.26 2.72 10.07
C CYS A 88 0.47 1.42 10.26
N ASP A 89 1.09 0.37 10.80
CA ASP A 89 0.46 -0.93 11.04
C ASP A 89 -0.71 -0.83 12.04
N GLU A 90 -0.57 -0.01 13.07
CA GLU A 90 -1.63 0.26 14.04
C GLU A 90 -2.82 0.97 13.38
N GLU A 91 -2.55 1.96 12.52
CA GLU A 91 -3.58 2.73 11.83
C GLU A 91 -4.35 1.89 10.79
N ILE A 92 -3.64 1.12 9.96
CA ILE A 92 -4.29 0.28 8.93
C ILE A 92 -4.93 -0.99 9.50
N GLY A 93 -4.53 -1.39 10.71
CA GLY A 93 -5.02 -2.56 11.42
C GLY A 93 -4.21 -3.83 11.19
N LYS A 94 -4.08 -4.65 12.23
CA LYS A 94 -3.19 -5.82 12.28
C LYS A 94 -3.35 -6.79 11.11
N LEU A 95 -4.60 -7.17 10.78
CA LEU A 95 -4.85 -8.16 9.71
C LEU A 95 -4.48 -7.61 8.32
N ILE A 96 -4.64 -6.32 8.13
CA ILE A 96 -4.27 -5.65 6.88
C ILE A 96 -2.77 -5.47 6.81
N SER A 97 -2.12 -5.06 7.91
CA SER A 97 -0.67 -4.86 7.93
C SER A 97 0.12 -6.15 7.67
N GLU A 98 -0.33 -7.29 8.22
CA GLU A 98 0.25 -8.59 7.90
C GLU A 98 0.17 -8.89 6.40
N THR A 99 -0.98 -8.64 5.78
CA THR A 99 -1.17 -8.81 4.34
C THR A 99 -0.27 -7.86 3.54
N MET A 100 -0.15 -6.60 3.97
CA MET A 100 0.70 -5.62 3.30
C MET A 100 2.19 -5.95 3.40
N LYS A 101 2.67 -6.47 4.53
CA LYS A 101 4.04 -6.99 4.65
C LYS A 101 4.32 -8.11 3.67
N LEU A 102 3.43 -9.09 3.59
CA LEU A 102 3.57 -10.20 2.64
C LEU A 102 3.57 -9.69 1.19
N PHE A 103 2.70 -8.77 0.85
CA PHE A 103 2.56 -8.26 -0.51
C PHE A 103 3.65 -7.28 -0.90
N CYS A 104 3.85 -6.20 -0.12
CA CYS A 104 4.75 -5.11 -0.48
C CYS A 104 6.22 -5.45 -0.15
N TRP A 105 6.50 -6.02 1.01
CA TRP A 105 7.87 -6.28 1.45
C TRP A 105 8.40 -7.60 0.94
N PHE A 106 7.67 -8.69 1.19
CA PHE A 106 8.11 -10.03 0.76
C PHE A 106 7.73 -10.36 -0.69
N ASN A 107 6.96 -9.50 -1.35
CA ASN A 107 6.57 -9.63 -2.75
C ASN A 107 5.80 -10.91 -3.08
N TYR A 108 5.01 -11.43 -2.14
CA TYR A 108 4.16 -12.59 -2.37
C TYR A 108 2.96 -12.25 -3.27
N GLY A 109 2.57 -13.22 -4.11
CA GLY A 109 1.35 -13.13 -4.92
C GLY A 109 0.08 -13.40 -4.09
N ILE A 110 -1.07 -13.07 -4.67
CA ILE A 110 -2.38 -13.25 -4.00
C ILE A 110 -2.61 -14.70 -3.55
N ILE A 111 -2.26 -15.69 -4.39
CA ILE A 111 -2.42 -17.13 -4.10
C ILE A 111 -1.51 -17.52 -2.92
N GLU A 112 -0.27 -17.06 -2.91
CA GLU A 112 0.69 -17.33 -1.83
C GLU A 112 0.19 -16.74 -0.50
N ILE A 113 -0.30 -15.50 -0.53
CA ILE A 113 -0.88 -14.83 0.64
C ILE A 113 -2.13 -15.57 1.13
N ALA A 114 -3.00 -16.00 0.22
CA ALA A 114 -4.19 -16.78 0.55
C ALA A 114 -3.83 -18.06 1.30
N ASN A 115 -2.83 -18.77 0.81
CA ASN A 115 -2.33 -20.00 1.44
C ASN A 115 -1.70 -19.74 2.81
N LEU A 116 -0.83 -18.73 2.93
CA LEU A 116 -0.15 -18.39 4.19
C LEU A 116 -1.11 -17.94 5.28
N LEU A 117 -2.15 -17.18 4.92
CA LEU A 117 -3.13 -16.65 5.87
C LEU A 117 -4.39 -17.50 5.99
N SER A 118 -4.44 -18.69 5.35
CA SER A 118 -5.60 -19.57 5.31
C SER A 118 -6.88 -18.86 4.86
N LEU A 119 -6.77 -18.06 3.80
CA LEU A 119 -7.86 -17.29 3.21
C LEU A 119 -8.24 -17.85 1.84
N SER A 120 -9.45 -17.51 1.37
CA SER A 120 -9.74 -17.63 -0.05
C SER A 120 -8.99 -16.57 -0.86
N GLU A 121 -8.65 -16.86 -2.12
CA GLU A 121 -7.98 -15.92 -3.02
C GLU A 121 -8.71 -14.57 -3.12
N ARG A 122 -10.05 -14.64 -3.19
CA ARG A 122 -10.90 -13.43 -3.21
C ARG A 122 -10.73 -12.58 -1.95
N LYS A 123 -10.66 -13.20 -0.77
CA LYS A 123 -10.45 -12.48 0.49
C LYS A 123 -9.03 -11.89 0.55
N ALA A 124 -8.02 -12.63 0.10
CA ALA A 124 -6.65 -12.15 0.03
C ALA A 124 -6.55 -10.96 -0.94
N SER A 125 -7.13 -11.04 -2.12
CA SER A 125 -7.18 -9.94 -3.09
C SER A 125 -7.87 -8.69 -2.51
N ASN A 126 -9.03 -8.87 -1.89
CA ASN A 126 -9.75 -7.75 -1.26
C ASN A 126 -8.92 -7.08 -0.15
N ARG A 127 -8.20 -7.86 0.68
CA ARG A 127 -7.32 -7.31 1.71
C ARG A 127 -6.15 -6.54 1.14
N VAL A 128 -5.58 -7.00 0.02
CA VAL A 128 -4.49 -6.27 -0.65
C VAL A 128 -5.01 -4.92 -1.17
N HIS A 129 -6.14 -4.89 -1.86
CA HIS A 129 -6.73 -3.64 -2.35
C HIS A 129 -7.12 -2.70 -1.19
N GLU A 130 -7.77 -3.22 -0.16
CA GLU A 130 -8.11 -2.46 1.04
C GLU A 130 -6.87 -1.90 1.73
N GLY A 131 -5.81 -2.70 1.84
CA GLY A 131 -4.54 -2.29 2.44
C GLY A 131 -3.88 -1.16 1.67
N LEU A 132 -3.80 -1.26 0.35
CA LEU A 132 -3.24 -0.20 -0.50
C LEU A 132 -4.05 1.10 -0.41
N ALA A 133 -5.38 1.00 -0.39
CA ALA A 133 -6.25 2.16 -0.21
C ALA A 133 -6.03 2.82 1.17
N ARG A 134 -5.95 2.04 2.24
CA ARG A 134 -5.66 2.57 3.59
C ARG A 134 -4.27 3.20 3.68
N LEU A 135 -3.25 2.59 3.07
CA LEU A 135 -1.91 3.16 2.99
C LEU A 135 -1.91 4.50 2.23
N SER A 136 -2.65 4.62 1.13
CA SER A 136 -2.74 5.87 0.36
C SER A 136 -3.38 7.00 1.17
N ILE A 137 -4.35 6.67 2.02
CA ILE A 137 -4.97 7.62 2.95
C ILE A 137 -3.97 7.98 4.07
N TYR A 138 -3.33 7.00 4.68
CA TYR A 138 -2.37 7.22 5.77
C TYR A 138 -1.21 8.13 5.35
N TYR A 139 -0.67 7.92 4.15
CA TYR A 139 0.40 8.77 3.61
C TYR A 139 -0.09 10.08 3.00
N GLY A 140 -1.40 10.32 2.97
CA GLY A 140 -1.99 11.56 2.46
C GLY A 140 -1.98 11.69 0.94
N TYR A 141 -1.79 10.61 0.20
CA TYR A 141 -1.88 10.61 -1.25
C TYR A 141 -3.33 10.69 -1.73
N THR A 142 -4.24 10.03 -1.02
CA THR A 142 -5.69 10.10 -1.28
C THR A 142 -6.36 10.91 -0.19
N LYS A 143 -7.09 11.97 -0.58
CA LYS A 143 -7.92 12.74 0.36
C LYS A 143 -9.18 11.94 0.69
N VAL A 144 -9.45 11.76 1.98
CA VAL A 144 -10.74 11.23 2.43
C VAL A 144 -11.79 12.29 2.11
N HIS A 145 -12.57 12.11 1.06
CA HIS A 145 -13.80 12.85 0.90
C HIS A 145 -14.78 12.33 1.96
N ASN A 146 -14.85 13.01 3.08
CA ASN A 146 -15.97 12.87 4.00
C ASN A 146 -17.23 13.31 3.26
N THR A 147 -17.79 12.43 2.46
CA THR A 147 -19.17 12.56 2.03
C THR A 147 -19.98 12.31 3.28
N ILE A 148 -20.24 13.39 4.04
CA ILE A 148 -21.30 13.41 5.02
C ILE A 148 -22.55 13.09 4.21
N ARG A 149 -22.95 11.83 4.18
CA ARG A 149 -24.31 11.46 3.76
C ARG A 149 -25.20 12.22 4.71
N GLY A 150 -25.72 13.36 4.25
CA GLY A 150 -26.73 14.11 4.93
C GLY A 150 -27.84 13.14 5.30
N GLN A 151 -27.93 12.82 6.58
CA GLN A 151 -29.14 12.22 7.12
C GLN A 151 -30.25 13.22 6.78
N GLY A 152 -31.03 12.84 5.78
CA GLY A 152 -32.22 13.60 5.44
C GLY A 152 -33.02 13.79 6.70
N THR A 153 -33.04 15.00 7.20
CA THR A 153 -33.98 15.46 8.19
C THR A 153 -35.36 15.21 7.61
N LYS A 154 -36.01 14.14 8.07
CA LYS A 154 -37.44 13.94 7.85
C LYS A 154 -38.11 15.15 8.47
N ASN A 155 -38.52 16.10 7.61
CA ASN A 155 -39.41 17.17 7.96
C ASN A 155 -40.68 16.54 8.57
N GLN A 156 -40.73 16.56 9.88
CA GLN A 156 -42.01 16.40 10.59
C GLN A 156 -42.87 17.61 10.20
N ARG A 157 -43.77 17.39 9.25
CA ARG A 157 -44.89 18.31 9.03
C ARG A 157 -45.69 18.38 10.33
N GLN A 158 -45.45 19.43 11.09
CA GLN A 158 -46.34 19.82 12.16
C GLN A 158 -47.73 20.11 11.55
N LYS A 159 -48.69 19.26 11.87
CA LYS A 159 -50.09 19.53 11.63
C LYS A 159 -50.48 20.71 12.50
N VAL A 160 -50.73 21.84 11.87
CA VAL A 160 -51.37 22.97 12.51
C VAL A 160 -52.81 22.58 12.86
N PRO A 161 -53.24 22.69 14.13
CA PRO A 161 -54.64 22.44 14.48
C PRO A 161 -55.49 23.57 13.92
N LYS A 162 -56.54 23.22 13.15
CA LYS A 162 -57.58 24.17 12.74
C LYS A 162 -58.37 24.56 13.99
N VAL A 163 -58.28 25.83 14.38
CA VAL A 163 -59.19 26.46 15.32
C VAL A 163 -60.46 26.66 14.54
N GLY A 164 -61.55 25.97 14.96
CA GLY A 164 -62.90 26.14 14.46
C GLY A 164 -63.54 27.32 15.16
N SER A 165 -64.20 28.10 14.37
CA SER A 165 -65.15 29.13 14.82
C SER A 165 -66.48 28.49 15.15
#